data_5897a562c016fbe80679a2f568cc959b
#
_entry.id   5897a562c016fbe80679a2f568cc959b
#
_cell.length_a   1.000
_cell.length_b   1.000
_cell.length_c   1.000
_cell.angle_alpha   90.00
_cell.angle_beta   90.00
_cell.angle_gamma   90.00
#
_symmetry.space_group_name_H-M   'P 1'
#
loop_
_entity.id
_entity.type
_entity.pdbx_description
1 polymer ?
#
loop_
_entity_poly.entity_id
_entity_poly.type
_entity_poly.pdbx_seq_one_letter_code
_entity_poly.pdbx_strand_id
1 'polypeptide(L)'
;MIQFDNLSQEAPYLVFKDKYNQSLKANQKAIEATCISSYSSKKKEVNGRYVNLKFVNGRKFIFFSNYKSPKSQEFTQHNQITASLYWSKTNTQIRMKAYIEQTSSEFNKNYFAQRDKKKNALAISSNQSSPITSYEALQKNYELSLIESNLTECPEYWGGYSFTPYYFEFWVGHESRLNKRETYELNNGKWIHGFLQA
;
A
#
# COMPACT_ATOMS: atom_id res chain seq x y z
N MET A 1 11.65 0.60 2.63
CA MET A 1 11.89 -0.10 1.34
C MET A 1 10.90 -1.25 1.22
N ILE A 2 10.55 -1.63 0.00
CA ILE A 2 9.67 -2.78 -0.29
C ILE A 2 10.52 -4.05 -0.30
N GLN A 3 10.10 -5.08 0.43
CA GLN A 3 10.67 -6.41 0.38
C GLN A 3 9.95 -7.23 -0.69
N PHE A 4 10.70 -7.98 -1.49
CA PHE A 4 10.17 -8.82 -2.57
C PHE A 4 10.41 -10.29 -2.23
N ASP A 5 9.31 -11.03 -2.04
CA ASP A 5 9.34 -12.44 -1.67
C ASP A 5 8.59 -13.25 -2.75
N ASN A 6 9.21 -14.31 -3.27
CA ASN A 6 8.58 -15.18 -4.28
C ASN A 6 7.91 -14.41 -5.43
N LEU A 7 8.52 -13.32 -5.91
CA LEU A 7 7.93 -12.43 -6.90
C LEU A 7 7.43 -13.21 -8.12
N SER A 8 6.18 -12.94 -8.52
CA SER A 8 5.61 -13.50 -9.75
C SER A 8 6.51 -13.22 -10.96
N GLN A 9 6.73 -14.25 -11.79
CA GLN A 9 7.51 -14.14 -13.03
C GLN A 9 6.69 -13.58 -14.20
N GLU A 10 5.46 -13.17 -13.96
CA GLU A 10 4.61 -12.54 -14.97
C GLU A 10 5.13 -11.14 -15.33
N ALA A 11 5.03 -10.79 -16.60
CA ALA A 11 5.62 -9.58 -17.16
C ALA A 11 5.39 -8.28 -16.35
N PRO A 12 4.14 -7.93 -15.92
CA PRO A 12 3.91 -6.67 -15.21
C PRO A 12 4.63 -6.60 -13.85
N TYR A 13 4.83 -7.72 -13.17
CA TYR A 13 5.54 -7.78 -11.89
C TYR A 13 7.05 -7.60 -12.08
N LEU A 14 7.60 -8.16 -13.15
CA LEU A 14 8.99 -7.97 -13.51
C LEU A 14 9.28 -6.52 -13.90
N VAL A 15 8.38 -5.90 -14.69
CA VAL A 15 8.45 -4.47 -15.03
C VAL A 15 8.36 -3.60 -13.77
N PHE A 16 7.44 -3.91 -12.84
CA PHE A 16 7.35 -3.20 -11.55
C PHE A 16 8.69 -3.27 -10.79
N LYS A 17 9.27 -4.47 -10.67
CA LYS A 17 10.54 -4.68 -9.98
C LYS A 17 11.69 -3.93 -10.64
N ASP A 18 11.75 -3.93 -11.97
CA ASP A 18 12.76 -3.18 -12.72
C ASP A 18 12.65 -1.67 -12.49
N LYS A 19 11.43 -1.09 -12.61
CA LYS A 19 11.17 0.33 -12.32
C LYS A 19 11.49 0.69 -10.87
N TYR A 20 11.16 -0.19 -9.91
CA TYR A 20 11.54 -0.01 -8.52
C TYR A 20 13.07 0.06 -8.36
N ASN A 21 13.82 -0.87 -8.97
CA ASN A 21 15.27 -0.90 -8.90
C ASN A 21 15.92 0.34 -9.54
N GLN A 22 15.40 0.81 -10.69
CA GLN A 22 15.83 2.04 -11.35
C GLN A 22 15.64 3.25 -10.42
N SER A 23 14.46 3.37 -9.78
CA SER A 23 14.16 4.47 -8.87
C SER A 23 14.96 4.40 -7.58
N LEU A 24 15.24 3.20 -7.07
CA LEU A 24 16.09 2.99 -5.91
C LEU A 24 17.54 3.46 -6.20
N LYS A 25 18.10 3.08 -7.36
CA LYS A 25 19.42 3.54 -7.84
C LYS A 25 19.46 5.06 -8.02
N ALA A 26 18.36 5.67 -8.40
CA ALA A 26 18.23 7.13 -8.54
C ALA A 26 18.00 7.85 -7.18
N ASN A 27 18.13 7.16 -6.05
CA ASN A 27 17.91 7.68 -4.70
C ASN A 27 16.50 8.27 -4.48
N GLN A 28 15.46 7.62 -5.03
CA GLN A 28 14.06 7.99 -4.78
C GLN A 28 13.74 7.89 -3.29
N LYS A 29 13.29 8.98 -2.70
CA LYS A 29 12.79 9.03 -1.31
C LYS A 29 11.36 8.49 -1.22
N ALA A 30 11.00 7.93 -0.06
CA ALA A 30 9.67 7.37 0.20
C ALA A 30 9.18 6.44 -0.94
N ILE A 31 10.08 5.60 -1.47
CA ILE A 31 9.86 4.74 -2.64
C ILE A 31 8.70 3.75 -2.45
N GLU A 32 8.38 3.43 -1.18
CA GLU A 32 7.25 2.58 -0.77
C GLU A 32 5.92 3.30 -0.63
N ALA A 33 5.90 4.64 -0.71
CA ALA A 33 4.67 5.41 -0.53
C ALA A 33 3.73 5.19 -1.72
N THR A 34 2.53 4.68 -1.42
CA THR A 34 1.53 4.33 -2.41
C THR A 34 0.20 4.97 -2.04
N CYS A 35 -0.38 5.73 -2.95
CA CYS A 35 -1.73 6.26 -2.80
C CYS A 35 -2.73 5.15 -3.09
N ILE A 36 -3.55 4.78 -2.10
CA ILE A 36 -4.68 3.86 -2.27
C ILE A 36 -5.96 4.68 -2.33
N SER A 37 -6.68 4.54 -3.43
CA SER A 37 -8.03 5.10 -3.59
C SER A 37 -9.08 4.02 -3.46
N SER A 38 -10.09 4.28 -2.65
CA SER A 38 -11.23 3.38 -2.39
C SER A 38 -12.54 4.14 -2.40
N TYR A 39 -13.63 3.43 -2.62
CA TYR A 39 -14.98 4.00 -2.68
C TYR A 39 -15.74 3.73 -1.37
N SER A 40 -16.28 4.78 -0.80
CA SER A 40 -17.20 4.71 0.33
C SER A 40 -18.63 4.56 -0.17
N SER A 41 -19.20 3.37 -0.11
CA SER A 41 -20.60 3.14 -0.52
C SER A 41 -21.58 3.90 0.38
N LYS A 42 -21.24 4.08 1.65
CA LYS A 42 -22.06 4.82 2.63
C LYS A 42 -22.13 6.31 2.31
N LYS A 43 -20.97 6.93 2.00
CA LYS A 43 -20.88 8.38 1.72
C LYS A 43 -21.00 8.71 0.24
N LYS A 44 -20.95 7.70 -0.65
CA LYS A 44 -20.94 7.84 -2.12
C LYS A 44 -19.79 8.73 -2.63
N GLU A 45 -18.60 8.56 -2.03
CA GLU A 45 -17.42 9.35 -2.35
C GLU A 45 -16.18 8.46 -2.54
N VAL A 46 -15.19 8.95 -3.26
CA VAL A 46 -13.87 8.33 -3.40
C VAL A 46 -12.91 8.99 -2.44
N ASN A 47 -12.20 8.19 -1.66
CA ASN A 47 -11.18 8.64 -0.72
C ASN A 47 -9.80 8.12 -1.13
N GLY A 48 -8.79 9.01 -1.10
CA GLY A 48 -7.40 8.69 -1.36
C GLY A 48 -6.51 8.95 -0.14
N ARG A 49 -5.54 8.07 0.13
CA ARG A 49 -4.53 8.24 1.19
C ARG A 49 -3.26 7.48 0.88
N TYR A 50 -2.15 7.97 1.39
CA TYR A 50 -0.89 7.26 1.28
C TYR A 50 -0.76 6.16 2.34
N VAL A 51 -0.25 5.01 1.90
CA VAL A 51 0.20 3.90 2.75
C VAL A 51 1.62 3.53 2.35
N ASN A 52 2.34 2.83 3.23
CA ASN A 52 3.67 2.33 2.91
C ASN A 52 3.60 0.84 2.56
N LEU A 53 3.84 0.49 1.31
CA LEU A 53 4.01 -0.90 0.91
C LEU A 53 5.20 -1.52 1.66
N LYS A 54 5.01 -2.72 2.19
CA LYS A 54 6.05 -3.44 2.92
C LYS A 54 6.56 -4.64 2.13
N PHE A 55 5.65 -5.37 1.47
CA PHE A 55 5.99 -6.58 0.74
C PHE A 55 5.34 -6.60 -0.64
N VAL A 56 6.02 -7.25 -1.57
CA VAL A 56 5.42 -7.85 -2.76
C VAL A 56 5.73 -9.33 -2.68
N ASN A 57 4.71 -10.15 -2.36
CA ASN A 57 4.85 -11.59 -2.21
C ASN A 57 4.00 -12.30 -3.27
N GLY A 58 4.65 -13.04 -4.18
CA GLY A 58 3.99 -13.56 -5.35
C GLY A 58 3.36 -12.44 -6.18
N ARG A 59 2.04 -12.47 -6.29
CA ARG A 59 1.22 -11.43 -6.96
C ARG A 59 0.67 -10.37 -5.99
N LYS A 60 0.86 -10.51 -4.68
CA LYS A 60 0.21 -9.70 -3.65
C LYS A 60 1.12 -8.55 -3.19
N PHE A 61 0.61 -7.34 -3.23
CA PHE A 61 1.20 -6.13 -2.67
C PHE A 61 0.64 -5.91 -1.27
N ILE A 62 1.48 -5.75 -0.25
CA ILE A 62 1.04 -5.78 1.16
C ILE A 62 1.44 -4.51 1.89
N PHE A 63 0.48 -3.93 2.60
CA PHE A 63 0.67 -2.85 3.58
C PHE A 63 -0.11 -3.15 4.87
N PHE A 64 0.15 -2.40 5.94
CA PHE A 64 -0.51 -2.62 7.24
C PHE A 64 -1.29 -1.39 7.67
N SER A 65 -2.41 -1.62 8.36
CA SER A 65 -3.31 -0.57 8.83
C SER A 65 -4.14 -1.04 10.05
N ASN A 66 -4.86 -0.10 10.65
CA ASN A 66 -5.89 -0.41 11.63
C ASN A 66 -7.19 -0.82 10.91
N TYR A 67 -7.74 -1.97 11.25
CA TYR A 67 -8.97 -2.54 10.67
C TYR A 67 -10.24 -1.77 11.02
N LYS A 68 -10.21 -0.92 12.06
CA LYS A 68 -11.32 -0.04 12.45
C LYS A 68 -11.28 1.32 11.73
N SER A 69 -10.24 1.59 10.92
CA SER A 69 -10.12 2.86 10.19
C SER A 69 -11.17 3.01 9.08
N PRO A 70 -11.52 4.24 8.66
CA PRO A 70 -12.48 4.47 7.58
C PRO A 70 -12.17 3.72 6.29
N LYS A 71 -10.88 3.68 5.87
CA LYS A 71 -10.46 2.94 4.67
C LYS A 71 -10.74 1.44 4.78
N SER A 72 -10.61 0.87 5.97
CA SER A 72 -10.86 -0.55 6.20
C SER A 72 -12.35 -0.90 6.05
N GLN A 73 -13.23 0.01 6.49
CA GLN A 73 -14.67 -0.13 6.27
C GLN A 73 -15.02 -0.02 4.78
N GLU A 74 -14.34 0.87 4.03
CA GLU A 74 -14.51 1.00 2.58
C GLU A 74 -14.10 -0.30 1.86
N PHE A 75 -12.95 -0.89 2.22
CA PHE A 75 -12.47 -2.15 1.62
C PHE A 75 -13.41 -3.34 1.88
N THR A 76 -14.06 -3.38 3.05
CA THR A 76 -15.05 -4.42 3.37
C THR A 76 -16.32 -4.28 2.53
N GLN A 77 -16.73 -3.03 2.25
CA GLN A 77 -17.93 -2.76 1.46
C GLN A 77 -17.70 -2.89 -0.04
N HIS A 78 -16.50 -2.54 -0.50
CA HIS A 78 -16.12 -2.55 -1.91
C HIS A 78 -14.63 -2.86 -2.03
N ASN A 79 -14.34 -4.06 -2.46
CA ASN A 79 -12.96 -4.59 -2.47
C ASN A 79 -12.12 -4.19 -3.68
N GLN A 80 -12.64 -3.37 -4.60
CA GLN A 80 -11.84 -2.81 -5.70
C GLN A 80 -11.17 -1.51 -5.27
N ILE A 81 -9.90 -1.39 -5.60
CA ILE A 81 -9.09 -0.21 -5.31
C ILE A 81 -8.28 0.21 -6.53
N THR A 82 -7.81 1.45 -6.49
CA THR A 82 -6.68 1.89 -7.31
C THR A 82 -5.50 2.18 -6.41
N ALA A 83 -4.33 1.63 -6.78
CA ALA A 83 -3.06 1.92 -6.14
C ALA A 83 -2.17 2.70 -7.11
N SER A 84 -1.61 3.84 -6.67
CA SER A 84 -0.78 4.70 -7.50
C SER A 84 0.51 5.08 -6.78
N LEU A 85 1.63 4.97 -7.50
CA LEU A 85 2.95 5.43 -7.07
C LEU A 85 3.46 6.48 -8.05
N TYR A 86 4.23 7.45 -7.55
CA TYR A 86 4.98 8.37 -8.39
C TYR A 86 6.42 8.49 -7.89
N TRP A 87 7.36 8.13 -8.75
CA TRP A 87 8.79 8.21 -8.49
C TRP A 87 9.39 9.35 -9.28
N SER A 88 9.55 10.49 -8.63
CA SER A 88 9.98 11.74 -9.26
C SER A 88 11.41 11.67 -9.83
N LYS A 89 12.28 10.87 -9.22
CA LYS A 89 13.66 10.71 -9.68
C LYS A 89 13.81 10.01 -11.03
N THR A 90 12.82 9.21 -11.39
CA THR A 90 12.76 8.52 -12.70
C THR A 90 11.60 8.99 -13.55
N ASN A 91 10.88 10.04 -13.09
CA ASN A 91 9.69 10.58 -13.74
C ASN A 91 8.70 9.46 -14.14
N THR A 92 8.49 8.51 -13.22
CA THR A 92 7.69 7.30 -13.46
C THR A 92 6.47 7.28 -12.56
N GLN A 93 5.29 7.11 -13.14
CA GLN A 93 4.06 6.80 -12.43
C GLN A 93 3.67 5.36 -12.67
N ILE A 94 3.21 4.68 -11.63
CA ILE A 94 2.64 3.34 -11.72
C ILE A 94 1.23 3.40 -11.19
N ARG A 95 0.27 2.93 -11.97
CA ARG A 95 -1.14 2.82 -11.58
C ARG A 95 -1.59 1.37 -11.70
N MET A 96 -2.21 0.88 -10.65
CA MET A 96 -2.76 -0.47 -10.59
C MET A 96 -4.24 -0.42 -10.25
N LYS A 97 -5.07 -1.23 -10.91
CA LYS A 97 -6.42 -1.58 -10.45
C LYS A 97 -6.34 -2.97 -9.82
N ALA A 98 -6.89 -3.13 -8.64
CA ALA A 98 -6.69 -4.35 -7.87
C ALA A 98 -7.90 -4.71 -7.00
N TYR A 99 -7.96 -5.99 -6.62
CA TYR A 99 -8.80 -6.45 -5.52
C TYR A 99 -8.00 -6.52 -4.23
N ILE A 100 -8.59 -6.05 -3.12
CA ILE A 100 -7.96 -5.98 -1.81
C ILE A 100 -8.67 -6.91 -0.82
N GLU A 101 -7.88 -7.54 0.05
CA GLU A 101 -8.32 -8.43 1.12
C GLU A 101 -7.44 -8.29 2.36
N GLN A 102 -7.90 -8.73 3.51
CA GLN A 102 -7.07 -8.81 4.71
C GLN A 102 -6.07 -9.97 4.60
N THR A 103 -4.88 -9.80 5.21
CA THR A 103 -3.92 -10.90 5.39
C THR A 103 -4.31 -11.79 6.57
N SER A 104 -3.70 -12.99 6.66
CA SER A 104 -3.98 -13.91 7.77
C SER A 104 -3.53 -13.36 9.13
N SER A 105 -4.25 -13.75 10.18
CA SER A 105 -3.91 -13.37 11.55
C SER A 105 -2.50 -13.82 11.94
N GLU A 106 -2.08 -14.99 11.52
CA GLU A 106 -0.73 -15.52 11.78
C GLU A 106 0.34 -14.63 11.14
N PHE A 107 0.18 -14.26 9.87
CA PHE A 107 1.10 -13.33 9.18
C PHE A 107 1.18 -11.98 9.90
N ASN A 108 0.05 -11.46 10.36
CA ASN A 108 -0.02 -10.20 11.09
C ASN A 108 0.74 -10.26 12.42
N LYS A 109 0.49 -11.31 13.21
CA LYS A 109 1.17 -11.55 14.50
C LYS A 109 2.69 -11.66 14.32
N ASN A 110 3.14 -12.46 13.35
CA ASN A 110 4.55 -12.63 13.05
C ASN A 110 5.24 -11.33 12.63
N TYR A 111 4.59 -10.55 11.77
CA TYR A 111 5.15 -9.26 11.36
C TYR A 111 5.13 -8.22 12.50
N PHE A 112 4.06 -8.16 13.30
CA PHE A 112 3.95 -7.23 14.43
C PHE A 112 5.03 -7.48 15.48
N ALA A 113 5.29 -8.73 15.82
CA ALA A 113 6.32 -9.11 16.80
C ALA A 113 7.74 -8.68 16.40
N GLN A 114 8.03 -8.63 15.09
CA GLN A 114 9.34 -8.24 14.54
C GLN A 114 9.43 -6.74 14.22
N ARG A 115 8.30 -6.04 14.22
CA ARG A 115 8.22 -4.63 13.86
C ARG A 115 8.81 -3.75 14.96
N ASP A 116 9.30 -2.57 14.57
CA ASP A 116 9.81 -1.55 15.49
C ASP A 116 8.81 -1.23 16.61
N LYS A 117 9.24 -1.32 17.86
CA LYS A 117 8.40 -1.16 19.05
C LYS A 117 7.74 0.23 19.13
N LYS A 118 8.42 1.29 18.71
CA LYS A 118 7.84 2.65 18.68
C LYS A 118 6.65 2.72 17.71
N LYS A 119 6.76 2.05 16.57
CA LYS A 119 5.64 1.97 15.62
C LYS A 119 4.51 1.10 16.15
N ASN A 120 4.81 0.07 16.96
CA ASN A 120 3.80 -0.76 17.61
C ASN A 120 3.06 0.00 18.70
N ALA A 121 3.77 0.79 19.54
CA ALA A 121 3.14 1.66 20.53
C ALA A 121 2.12 2.61 19.87
N LEU A 122 2.47 3.24 18.75
CA LEU A 122 1.52 4.08 18.01
C LEU A 122 0.33 3.28 17.46
N ALA A 123 0.55 2.07 16.99
CA ALA A 123 -0.52 1.21 16.47
C ALA A 123 -1.50 0.78 17.57
N ILE A 124 -1.00 0.58 18.80
CA ILE A 124 -1.79 0.22 19.99
C ILE A 124 -2.57 1.43 20.51
N SER A 125 -1.92 2.57 20.67
CA SER A 125 -2.50 3.78 21.32
C SER A 125 -3.42 4.58 20.40
N SER A 126 -3.36 4.38 19.08
CA SER A 126 -4.06 5.25 18.12
C SER A 126 -5.35 4.62 17.60
N ASN A 127 -6.47 5.31 17.80
CA ASN A 127 -7.73 5.04 17.10
C ASN A 127 -7.66 5.71 15.72
N GLN A 128 -6.97 5.05 14.78
CA GLN A 128 -6.58 5.65 13.50
C GLN A 128 -7.73 6.37 12.77
N SER A 129 -7.52 7.66 12.47
CA SER A 129 -8.46 8.55 11.79
C SER A 129 -9.73 8.92 12.59
N SER A 130 -9.79 8.61 13.88
CA SER A 130 -10.82 9.13 14.78
C SER A 130 -10.44 10.52 15.31
N PRO A 131 -11.43 11.39 15.59
CA PRO A 131 -11.16 12.65 16.26
C PRO A 131 -10.47 12.45 17.61
N ILE A 132 -9.59 13.36 17.98
CA ILE A 132 -8.94 13.43 19.28
C ILE A 132 -8.90 14.90 19.72
N THR A 133 -8.84 15.15 21.03
CA THR A 133 -8.95 16.49 21.60
C THR A 133 -7.77 17.40 21.24
N SER A 134 -6.55 16.85 21.15
CA SER A 134 -5.37 17.60 20.74
C SER A 134 -4.23 16.68 20.30
N TYR A 135 -3.19 17.24 19.71
CA TYR A 135 -1.97 16.49 19.35
C TYR A 135 -1.20 16.05 20.61
N GLU A 136 -1.20 16.86 21.66
CA GLU A 136 -0.58 16.54 22.95
C GLU A 136 -1.26 15.33 23.61
N ALA A 137 -2.58 15.20 23.47
CA ALA A 137 -3.31 14.02 23.92
C ALA A 137 -2.86 12.76 23.16
N LEU A 138 -2.61 12.87 21.85
CA LEU A 138 -2.05 11.76 21.07
C LEU A 138 -0.64 11.40 21.53
N GLN A 139 0.22 12.39 21.77
CA GLN A 139 1.58 12.17 22.29
C GLN A 139 1.56 11.47 23.64
N LYS A 140 0.73 11.94 24.57
CA LYS A 140 0.57 11.32 25.89
C LYS A 140 0.12 9.85 25.78
N ASN A 141 -0.86 9.54 24.95
CA ASN A 141 -1.32 8.17 24.74
C ASN A 141 -0.21 7.28 24.16
N TYR A 142 0.60 7.83 23.27
CA TYR A 142 1.74 7.13 22.69
C TYR A 142 2.82 6.84 23.74
N GLU A 143 3.18 7.82 24.58
CA GLU A 143 4.16 7.68 25.65
C GLU A 143 3.72 6.63 26.69
N LEU A 144 2.46 6.66 27.11
CA LEU A 144 1.87 5.65 28.00
C LEU A 144 1.95 4.26 27.35
N SER A 145 1.62 4.13 26.08
CA SER A 145 1.68 2.84 25.37
C SER A 145 3.11 2.29 25.29
N LEU A 146 4.12 3.16 25.15
CA LEU A 146 5.52 2.72 25.18
C LEU A 146 5.94 2.06 26.50
N ILE A 147 5.33 2.45 27.61
CA ILE A 147 5.67 2.00 28.96
C ILE A 147 4.80 0.81 29.39
N GLU A 148 3.50 0.89 29.12
CA GLU A 148 2.49 0.00 29.72
C GLU A 148 2.03 -1.14 28.80
N SER A 149 2.22 -1.03 27.48
CA SER A 149 1.66 -2.00 26.53
C SER A 149 2.64 -3.13 26.21
N ASN A 150 2.09 -4.33 25.92
CA ASN A 150 2.86 -5.42 25.31
C ASN A 150 3.10 -5.09 23.82
N LEU A 151 4.27 -4.52 23.54
CA LEU A 151 4.63 -4.05 22.21
C LEU A 151 4.94 -5.15 21.19
N THR A 152 4.83 -6.42 21.58
CA THR A 152 5.04 -7.57 20.69
C THR A 152 3.75 -8.32 20.37
N GLU A 153 2.68 -8.04 21.10
CA GLU A 153 1.37 -8.62 20.90
C GLU A 153 0.56 -7.83 19.88
N CYS A 154 0.20 -8.49 18.78
CA CYS A 154 -0.57 -7.87 17.71
C CYS A 154 -2.03 -7.67 18.11
N PRO A 155 -2.54 -6.41 18.17
CA PRO A 155 -3.94 -6.18 18.44
C PRO A 155 -4.83 -6.76 17.33
N GLU A 156 -5.99 -7.30 17.67
CA GLU A 156 -6.96 -7.84 16.70
C GLU A 156 -7.42 -6.82 15.65
N TYR A 157 -7.45 -5.55 16.03
CA TYR A 157 -7.83 -4.45 15.14
C TYR A 157 -6.69 -3.94 14.24
N TRP A 158 -5.52 -4.59 14.25
CA TRP A 158 -4.39 -4.21 13.42
C TRP A 158 -3.91 -5.37 12.56
N GLY A 159 -3.55 -5.09 11.31
CA GLY A 159 -2.99 -6.12 10.43
C GLY A 159 -2.76 -5.63 9.02
N GLY A 160 -2.41 -6.57 8.17
CA GLY A 160 -2.09 -6.34 6.76
C GLY A 160 -3.33 -6.34 5.88
N TYR A 161 -3.21 -5.58 4.81
CA TYR A 161 -4.01 -5.71 3.61
C TYR A 161 -3.12 -6.15 2.47
N SER A 162 -3.55 -7.15 1.72
CA SER A 162 -2.95 -7.53 0.45
C SER A 162 -3.86 -7.14 -0.69
N PHE A 163 -3.29 -6.59 -1.77
CA PHE A 163 -4.04 -6.37 -2.99
C PHE A 163 -3.36 -7.05 -4.18
N THR A 164 -4.19 -7.61 -5.06
CA THR A 164 -3.76 -8.33 -6.25
C THR A 164 -4.20 -7.55 -7.48
N PRO A 165 -3.27 -6.97 -8.23
CA PRO A 165 -3.59 -6.23 -9.44
C PRO A 165 -4.14 -7.14 -10.55
N TYR A 166 -5.13 -6.60 -11.27
CA TYR A 166 -5.60 -7.14 -12.55
C TYR A 166 -5.33 -6.16 -13.71
N TYR A 167 -4.77 -4.96 -13.40
CA TYR A 167 -4.33 -3.97 -14.37
C TYR A 167 -3.11 -3.24 -13.84
N PHE A 168 -2.12 -3.05 -14.72
CA PHE A 168 -0.99 -2.17 -14.51
C PHE A 168 -0.90 -1.16 -15.65
N GLU A 169 -0.54 0.07 -15.31
CA GLU A 169 -0.07 1.08 -16.24
C GLU A 169 1.24 1.65 -15.70
N PHE A 170 2.25 1.61 -16.55
CA PHE A 170 3.55 2.22 -16.33
C PHE A 170 3.67 3.45 -17.24
N TRP A 171 3.57 4.61 -16.64
CA TRP A 171 3.73 5.89 -17.32
C TRP A 171 5.13 6.44 -17.06
N VAL A 172 5.84 6.82 -18.12
CA VAL A 172 7.17 7.47 -18.04
C VAL A 172 7.07 8.80 -18.77
N GLY A 173 7.37 9.88 -18.05
CA GLY A 173 7.31 11.23 -18.59
C GLY A 173 8.40 11.52 -19.60
N HIS A 174 8.06 12.36 -20.59
CA HIS A 174 8.95 12.87 -21.62
C HIS A 174 8.83 14.40 -21.71
N GLU A 175 9.92 15.10 -22.00
CA GLU A 175 9.98 16.57 -22.04
C GLU A 175 8.97 17.17 -23.03
N SER A 176 8.82 16.55 -24.20
CA SER A 176 7.83 16.96 -25.23
C SER A 176 6.44 16.42 -25.00
N ARG A 177 6.11 15.89 -23.81
CA ARG A 177 4.87 15.21 -23.45
C ARG A 177 4.53 13.97 -24.28
N LEU A 178 5.47 13.44 -25.05
CA LEU A 178 5.36 12.14 -25.71
C LEU A 178 5.57 11.02 -24.66
N ASN A 179 4.66 10.97 -23.68
CA ASN A 179 4.82 10.09 -22.52
C ASN A 179 4.61 8.64 -22.93
N LYS A 180 5.52 7.76 -22.52
CA LYS A 180 5.34 6.32 -22.71
C LYS A 180 4.30 5.81 -21.69
N ARG A 181 3.21 5.23 -22.18
CA ARG A 181 2.15 4.63 -21.36
C ARG A 181 2.01 3.16 -21.73
N GLU A 182 2.62 2.30 -20.96
CA GLU A 182 2.66 0.85 -21.17
C GLU A 182 1.66 0.18 -20.21
N THR A 183 0.81 -0.69 -20.70
CA THR A 183 -0.27 -1.32 -19.94
C THR A 183 -0.22 -2.83 -19.98
N TYR A 184 -0.69 -3.44 -18.92
CA TYR A 184 -0.95 -4.86 -18.81
C TYR A 184 -2.34 -5.04 -18.18
N GLU A 185 -3.23 -5.76 -18.85
CA GLU A 185 -4.57 -6.07 -18.36
C GLU A 185 -4.77 -7.58 -18.31
N LEU A 186 -5.25 -8.07 -17.17
CA LEU A 186 -5.49 -9.50 -16.96
C LEU A 186 -6.84 -9.87 -17.56
N ASN A 187 -6.83 -10.67 -18.62
CA ASN A 187 -8.03 -11.16 -19.29
C ASN A 187 -7.97 -12.69 -19.40
N ASN A 188 -8.98 -13.37 -18.86
CA ASN A 188 -9.07 -14.84 -18.87
C ASN A 188 -7.76 -15.53 -18.41
N GLY A 189 -7.14 -15.00 -17.34
CA GLY A 189 -5.90 -15.54 -16.76
C GLY A 189 -4.61 -15.23 -17.52
N LYS A 190 -4.68 -14.44 -18.61
CA LYS A 190 -3.51 -14.02 -19.40
C LYS A 190 -3.36 -12.50 -19.37
N TRP A 191 -2.13 -12.04 -19.26
CA TRP A 191 -1.81 -10.62 -19.36
C TRP A 191 -1.77 -10.17 -20.83
N ILE A 192 -2.62 -9.21 -21.14
CA ILE A 192 -2.62 -8.54 -22.45
C ILE A 192 -1.78 -7.26 -22.30
N HIS A 193 -0.71 -7.20 -23.08
CA HIS A 193 0.19 -6.05 -23.13
C HIS A 193 -0.27 -5.05 -24.20
N GLY A 194 -0.15 -3.75 -23.91
CA GLY A 194 -0.53 -2.68 -24.84
C GLY A 194 0.11 -1.35 -24.51
N PHE A 195 -0.20 -0.36 -25.33
CA PHE A 195 0.20 1.04 -25.13
C PHE A 195 -1.02 1.96 -25.24
N LEU A 196 -1.01 3.05 -24.47
CA LEU A 196 -1.98 4.11 -24.58
C LEU A 196 -1.36 5.34 -25.22
N GLN A 197 -2.18 6.13 -25.89
CA GLN A 197 -1.76 7.45 -26.37
C GLN A 197 -1.45 8.38 -25.19
N ALA A 198 -0.53 9.33 -25.42
CA ALA A 198 -0.08 10.30 -24.43
C ALA A 198 -1.19 11.28 -24.02
#